data_5268d7a311dafec65673f8d4598e14b0
#
_entry.id   5268d7a311dafec65673f8d4598e14b0
#
_cell.length_a   1.000
_cell.length_b   1.000
_cell.length_c   1.000
_cell.angle_alpha   90.00
_cell.angle_beta   90.00
_cell.angle_gamma   90.00
#
_symmetry.space_group_name_H-M   'P 1'
#
loop_
_entity.id
_entity.type
_entity.pdbx_description
1 polymer ?
#
loop_
_entity_poly.entity_id
_entity_poly.type
_entity_poly.pdbx_seq_one_letter_code
_entity_poly.pdbx_strand_id
1 'polypeptide(L)'
;MKILNLNEGSFPIKLSFELENHNVPNIGKLTNNLSVEAQILKISKNLYKCDGILEGNFLDTCQNCLKDTEINISNTINVTIKDSAEMHIDSSDQDQTHYQELEYFDLYRFIEEEVAIIYPDIVKCNNDCLEEPHPEEQEKNLPFKKIRDLIE
;
A
#
# COMPACT_ATOMS: atom_id res chain seq x y z
N MET A 1 -8.65 15.28 -5.62
CA MET A 1 -9.38 14.36 -6.52
C MET A 1 -9.04 14.69 -7.97
N LYS A 2 -8.61 13.71 -8.73
CA LYS A 2 -8.31 13.86 -10.17
C LYS A 2 -9.03 12.77 -10.95
N ILE A 3 -10.09 13.13 -11.61
CA ILE A 3 -10.95 12.20 -12.36
C ILE A 3 -10.49 12.11 -13.81
N LEU A 4 -10.38 10.90 -14.30
CA LEU A 4 -10.09 10.55 -15.69
C LEU A 4 -11.25 9.72 -16.25
N ASN A 5 -11.63 9.98 -17.51
CA ASN A 5 -12.52 9.07 -18.24
C ASN A 5 -11.67 8.12 -19.10
N LEU A 6 -11.52 6.88 -18.63
CA LEU A 6 -10.71 5.88 -19.35
C LEU A 6 -11.41 5.34 -20.60
N ASN A 7 -12.74 5.45 -20.67
CA ASN A 7 -13.48 4.98 -21.84
C ASN A 7 -13.27 5.87 -23.07
N GLU A 8 -13.02 7.16 -22.86
CA GLU A 8 -12.90 8.17 -23.93
C GLU A 8 -11.47 8.70 -24.14
N GLY A 9 -10.52 8.24 -23.32
CA GLY A 9 -9.14 8.70 -23.37
C GLY A 9 -8.37 8.29 -24.62
N SER A 10 -7.35 9.09 -24.96
CA SER A 10 -6.33 8.71 -25.96
C SER A 10 -5.18 8.04 -25.25
N PHE A 11 -4.81 6.83 -25.67
CA PHE A 11 -3.77 6.03 -25.04
C PHE A 11 -2.47 6.01 -25.83
N PRO A 12 -1.30 5.90 -25.16
CA PRO A 12 -1.12 5.82 -23.70
C PRO A 12 -1.40 7.16 -22.98
N ILE A 13 -1.97 7.11 -21.79
CA ILE A 13 -2.05 8.27 -20.90
C ILE A 13 -0.79 8.31 -20.05
N LYS A 14 0.04 9.33 -20.25
CA LYS A 14 1.23 9.55 -19.43
C LYS A 14 0.89 10.39 -18.21
N LEU A 15 1.31 9.91 -17.06
CA LEU A 15 1.12 10.54 -15.77
C LEU A 15 2.47 10.91 -15.19
N SER A 16 2.67 12.18 -14.89
CA SER A 16 3.83 12.68 -14.16
C SER A 16 3.33 13.78 -13.23
N PHE A 17 3.30 13.52 -11.94
CA PHE A 17 2.84 14.47 -10.96
C PHE A 17 3.41 14.22 -9.58
N GLU A 18 3.37 15.24 -8.76
CA GLU A 18 3.75 15.19 -7.36
C GLU A 18 2.54 15.56 -6.49
N LEU A 19 2.33 14.79 -5.45
CA LEU A 19 1.32 15.07 -4.42
C LEU A 19 2.01 15.66 -3.20
N GLU A 20 1.73 16.93 -2.93
CA GLU A 20 2.22 17.65 -1.76
C GLU A 20 1.21 17.52 -0.62
N ASN A 21 1.71 17.33 0.59
CA ASN A 21 0.89 17.30 1.81
C ASN A 21 -0.31 16.32 1.74
N HIS A 22 -0.21 15.32 0.91
CA HIS A 22 -1.26 14.33 0.76
C HIS A 22 -1.25 13.39 1.97
N ASN A 23 -2.39 13.24 2.61
CA ASN A 23 -2.56 12.35 3.75
C ASN A 23 -3.23 11.06 3.29
N VAL A 24 -2.49 9.97 3.34
CA VAL A 24 -3.04 8.63 3.07
C VAL A 24 -3.52 8.03 4.40
N PRO A 25 -4.77 7.55 4.48
CA PRO A 25 -5.30 6.97 5.71
C PRO A 25 -4.47 5.77 6.21
N ASN A 26 -4.30 5.68 7.53
CA ASN A 26 -3.66 4.56 8.22
C ASN A 26 -2.16 4.33 7.93
N ILE A 27 -1.50 5.29 7.33
CA ILE A 27 -0.04 5.27 7.15
C ILE A 27 0.60 6.53 7.74
N GLY A 28 1.93 6.53 7.81
CA GLY A 28 2.71 7.64 8.34
C GLY A 28 2.48 8.96 7.58
N LYS A 29 2.96 10.03 8.13
CA LYS A 29 2.87 11.35 7.52
C LYS A 29 3.87 11.49 6.36
N LEU A 30 3.39 11.92 5.21
CA LEU A 30 4.26 12.25 4.07
C LEU A 30 5.17 13.45 4.43
N THR A 31 6.48 13.26 4.35
CA THR A 31 7.48 14.30 4.66
C THR A 31 7.93 15.10 3.45
N ASN A 32 7.97 14.44 2.31
CA ASN A 32 8.26 15.03 1.01
C ASN A 32 7.08 14.80 0.07
N ASN A 33 7.24 15.25 -1.16
CA ASN A 33 6.24 14.99 -2.18
C ASN A 33 6.19 13.49 -2.51
N LEU A 34 5.01 12.99 -2.75
CA LEU A 34 4.81 11.68 -3.36
C LEU A 34 4.92 11.86 -4.87
N SER A 35 5.95 11.30 -5.46
CA SER A 35 6.22 11.37 -6.90
C SER A 35 5.66 10.17 -7.62
N VAL A 36 4.95 10.39 -8.69
CA VAL A 36 4.35 9.36 -9.54
C VAL A 36 4.71 9.60 -10.98
N GLU A 37 5.39 8.64 -11.59
CA GLU A 37 5.64 8.59 -13.02
C GLU A 37 5.09 7.29 -13.58
N ALA A 38 4.02 7.34 -14.31
CA ALA A 38 3.33 6.16 -14.81
C ALA A 38 2.70 6.39 -16.19
N GLN A 39 2.27 5.30 -16.79
CA GLN A 39 1.45 5.33 -17.99
C GLN A 39 0.30 4.34 -17.90
N ILE A 40 -0.84 4.73 -18.42
CA ILE A 40 -2.00 3.84 -18.54
C ILE A 40 -2.12 3.44 -20.01
N LEU A 41 -2.14 2.14 -20.26
CA LEU A 41 -2.31 1.52 -21.56
C LEU A 41 -3.69 0.88 -21.67
N LYS A 42 -4.31 0.98 -22.81
CA LYS A 42 -5.53 0.23 -23.13
C LYS A 42 -5.16 -1.11 -23.75
N ILE A 43 -5.54 -2.20 -23.08
CA ILE A 43 -5.28 -3.56 -23.55
C ILE A 43 -6.45 -4.07 -24.41
N SER A 44 -7.66 -3.87 -23.92
CA SER A 44 -8.90 -4.21 -24.62
C SER A 44 -10.06 -3.37 -24.11
N LYS A 45 -11.27 -3.66 -24.55
CA LYS A 45 -12.46 -3.01 -24.01
C LYS A 45 -12.56 -3.29 -22.50
N ASN A 46 -12.68 -2.25 -21.69
CA ASN A 46 -12.78 -2.30 -20.22
C ASN A 46 -11.57 -2.93 -19.51
N LEU A 47 -10.44 -3.07 -20.19
CA LEU A 47 -9.21 -3.61 -19.64
C LEU A 47 -8.05 -2.66 -19.90
N TYR A 48 -7.44 -2.17 -18.84
CA TYR A 48 -6.32 -1.23 -18.87
C TYR A 48 -5.18 -1.75 -18.01
N LYS A 49 -3.99 -1.25 -18.27
CA LYS A 49 -2.79 -1.56 -17.49
C LYS A 49 -2.07 -0.27 -17.14
N CYS A 50 -1.70 -0.15 -15.88
CA CYS A 50 -0.86 0.94 -15.39
C CYS A 50 0.53 0.42 -15.05
N ASP A 51 1.54 0.98 -15.69
CA ASP A 51 2.95 0.70 -15.44
C ASP A 51 3.66 1.99 -15.05
N GLY A 52 4.48 1.96 -14.00
CA GLY A 52 5.19 3.15 -13.58
C GLY A 52 6.04 2.97 -12.33
N ILE A 53 6.41 4.11 -11.75
CA ILE A 53 7.21 4.19 -10.53
C ILE A 53 6.52 5.15 -9.56
N LEU A 54 6.49 4.77 -8.30
CA LEU A 54 5.97 5.55 -7.18
C LEU A 54 7.07 5.70 -6.13
N GLU A 55 7.36 6.94 -5.73
CA GLU A 55 8.38 7.25 -4.75
C GLU A 55 7.86 8.26 -3.72
N GLY A 56 8.17 8.03 -2.46
CA GLY A 56 7.79 8.92 -1.38
C GLY A 56 8.50 8.61 -0.07
N ASN A 57 8.57 9.61 0.79
CA ASN A 57 9.13 9.49 2.13
C ASN A 57 8.07 9.81 3.16
N PHE A 58 7.95 8.95 4.15
CA PHE A 58 6.98 9.07 5.23
C PHE A 58 7.68 9.10 6.58
N LEU A 59 7.12 9.81 7.53
CA LEU A 59 7.50 9.77 8.93
C LEU A 59 6.45 8.97 9.70
N ASP A 60 6.89 7.95 10.39
CA ASP A 60 6.03 7.10 11.20
C ASP A 60 6.70 6.76 12.53
N THR A 61 6.00 6.09 13.39
CA THR A 61 6.49 5.69 14.70
C THR A 61 6.92 4.22 14.67
N CYS A 62 8.15 3.94 15.09
CA CYS A 62 8.62 2.57 15.26
C CYS A 62 7.74 1.83 16.28
N GLN A 63 7.20 0.69 15.90
CA GLN A 63 6.32 -0.09 16.76
C GLN A 63 7.02 -0.74 17.95
N ASN A 64 8.34 -0.83 17.89
CA ASN A 64 9.15 -1.44 18.94
C ASN A 64 9.66 -0.40 19.97
N CYS A 65 10.34 0.64 19.52
CA CYS A 65 10.94 1.66 20.42
C CYS A 65 10.15 2.96 20.54
N LEU A 66 9.07 3.11 19.78
CA LEU A 66 8.17 4.28 19.73
C LEU A 66 8.84 5.59 19.31
N LYS A 67 10.02 5.53 18.71
CA LYS A 67 10.71 6.70 18.15
C LYS A 67 10.22 6.95 16.72
N ASP A 68 10.28 8.22 16.31
CA ASP A 68 10.00 8.59 14.94
C ASP A 68 11.03 7.95 14.00
N THR A 69 10.55 7.37 12.93
CA THR A 69 11.38 6.73 11.91
C THR A 69 10.93 7.14 10.51
N GLU A 70 11.88 7.24 9.61
CA GLU A 70 11.63 7.58 8.21
C GLU A 70 11.44 6.29 7.38
N ILE A 71 10.37 6.27 6.60
CA ILE A 71 10.03 5.18 5.68
C ILE A 71 10.17 5.69 4.26
N ASN A 72 11.12 5.13 3.52
CA ASN A 72 11.32 5.43 2.11
C ASN A 72 10.62 4.38 1.27
N ILE A 73 9.72 4.83 0.40
CA ILE A 73 9.04 3.99 -0.57
C ILE A 73 9.57 4.33 -1.96
N SER A 74 10.06 3.32 -2.67
CA SER A 74 10.38 3.39 -4.08
C SER A 74 9.99 2.06 -4.70
N ASN A 75 8.90 2.05 -5.46
CA ASN A 75 8.36 0.81 -6.01
C ASN A 75 7.80 1.00 -7.41
N THR A 76 7.83 -0.07 -8.18
CA THR A 76 7.19 -0.12 -9.49
C THR A 76 5.70 -0.39 -9.35
N ILE A 77 4.91 0.33 -10.12
CA ILE A 77 3.48 0.07 -10.31
C ILE A 77 3.34 -0.86 -11.53
N ASN A 78 2.64 -1.96 -11.35
CA ASN A 78 2.26 -2.86 -12.44
C ASN A 78 0.88 -3.43 -12.09
N VAL A 79 -0.15 -2.72 -12.47
CA VAL A 79 -1.53 -2.98 -12.04
C VAL A 79 -2.45 -3.04 -13.23
N THR A 80 -3.30 -4.05 -13.26
CA THR A 80 -4.41 -4.15 -14.19
C THR A 80 -5.59 -3.34 -13.65
N ILE A 81 -6.22 -2.53 -14.49
CA ILE A 81 -7.41 -1.73 -14.14
C ILE A 81 -8.62 -2.29 -14.87
N LYS A 82 -9.65 -2.62 -14.11
CA LYS A 82 -10.94 -3.12 -14.62
C LYS A 82 -12.11 -2.32 -14.09
N ASP A 83 -13.25 -2.43 -14.75
CA ASP A 83 -14.49 -1.84 -14.27
C ASP A 83 -14.94 -2.47 -12.95
N SER A 84 -15.44 -1.66 -12.03
CA SER A 84 -15.97 -2.12 -10.74
C SER A 84 -17.11 -3.14 -10.89
N ALA A 85 -17.86 -3.10 -11.98
CA ALA A 85 -18.90 -4.10 -12.28
C ALA A 85 -18.34 -5.53 -12.48
N GLU A 86 -17.06 -5.66 -12.83
CA GLU A 86 -16.42 -6.97 -13.05
C GLU A 86 -15.85 -7.59 -11.76
N MET A 87 -15.82 -6.87 -10.66
CA MET A 87 -15.21 -7.28 -9.39
C MET A 87 -15.79 -8.60 -8.85
N HIS A 88 -17.07 -8.88 -9.09
CA HIS A 88 -17.74 -10.07 -8.60
C HIS A 88 -17.67 -11.28 -9.56
N ILE A 89 -17.19 -11.07 -10.77
CA ILE A 89 -17.15 -12.08 -11.84
C ILE A 89 -15.77 -12.74 -11.89
N ASP A 90 -14.71 -11.99 -11.60
CA ASP A 90 -13.33 -12.47 -11.66
C ASP A 90 -12.94 -13.17 -10.35
N SER A 91 -13.08 -14.49 -10.33
CA SER A 91 -12.69 -15.31 -9.17
C SER A 91 -11.23 -15.81 -9.21
N SER A 92 -10.48 -15.51 -10.28
CA SER A 92 -9.18 -16.12 -10.57
C SER A 92 -8.06 -15.12 -10.86
N ASP A 93 -8.21 -13.85 -10.53
CA ASP A 93 -7.15 -12.87 -10.73
C ASP A 93 -5.98 -13.16 -9.78
N GLN A 94 -4.92 -13.75 -10.32
CA GLN A 94 -3.64 -13.93 -9.63
C GLN A 94 -2.79 -12.67 -9.67
N ASP A 95 -3.11 -11.73 -10.55
CA ASP A 95 -2.40 -10.46 -10.72
C ASP A 95 -3.07 -9.36 -9.91
N GLN A 96 -2.26 -8.38 -9.52
CA GLN A 96 -2.75 -7.20 -8.85
C GLN A 96 -3.73 -6.46 -9.76
N THR A 97 -4.97 -6.38 -9.35
CA THR A 97 -6.06 -5.74 -10.10
C THR A 97 -6.74 -4.67 -9.25
N HIS A 98 -6.88 -3.49 -9.84
CA HIS A 98 -7.62 -2.38 -9.26
C HIS A 98 -8.98 -2.26 -9.95
N TYR A 99 -10.04 -2.19 -9.16
CA TYR A 99 -11.42 -2.06 -9.64
C TYR A 99 -11.97 -0.68 -9.32
N GLN A 100 -12.37 0.03 -10.35
CA GLN A 100 -13.00 1.33 -10.23
C GLN A 100 -13.92 1.58 -11.42
N GLU A 101 -14.85 2.52 -11.28
CA GLU A 101 -15.69 2.95 -12.40
C GLU A 101 -14.81 3.66 -13.45
N LEU A 102 -14.75 3.12 -14.66
CA LEU A 102 -13.81 3.60 -15.69
C LEU A 102 -14.14 4.97 -16.26
N GLU A 103 -15.41 5.36 -16.23
CA GLU A 103 -15.88 6.67 -16.67
C GLU A 103 -15.49 7.79 -15.68
N TYR A 104 -15.41 7.44 -14.38
CA TYR A 104 -15.06 8.34 -13.27
C TYR A 104 -13.86 7.82 -12.48
N PHE A 105 -12.81 7.43 -13.19
CA PHE A 105 -11.61 6.89 -12.57
C PHE A 105 -10.89 7.96 -11.74
N ASP A 106 -10.89 7.78 -10.42
CA ASP A 106 -10.17 8.66 -9.48
C ASP A 106 -8.72 8.20 -9.34
N LEU A 107 -7.83 8.97 -9.95
CA LEU A 107 -6.40 8.70 -9.95
C LEU A 107 -5.80 8.77 -8.54
N TYR A 108 -6.27 9.69 -7.69
CA TYR A 108 -5.71 9.84 -6.34
C TYR A 108 -6.08 8.64 -5.47
N ARG A 109 -7.30 8.18 -5.54
CA ARG A 109 -7.73 6.95 -4.87
C ARG A 109 -6.90 5.74 -5.31
N PHE A 110 -6.66 5.62 -6.61
CA PHE A 110 -5.80 4.57 -7.15
C PHE A 110 -4.39 4.61 -6.54
N ILE A 111 -3.76 5.79 -6.50
CA ILE A 111 -2.42 5.96 -5.91
C ILE A 111 -2.42 5.71 -4.40
N GLU A 112 -3.44 6.15 -3.68
CA GLU A 112 -3.58 5.85 -2.23
C GLU A 112 -3.63 4.36 -1.95
N GLU A 113 -4.38 3.60 -2.73
CA GLU A 113 -4.45 2.15 -2.60
C GLU A 113 -3.10 1.49 -2.91
N GLU A 114 -2.39 1.93 -3.95
CA GLU A 114 -1.05 1.44 -4.27
C GLU A 114 -0.04 1.73 -3.14
N VAL A 115 -0.05 2.93 -2.60
CA VAL A 115 0.80 3.29 -1.45
C VAL A 115 0.48 2.40 -0.25
N ALA A 116 -0.79 2.17 0.05
CA ALA A 116 -1.21 1.32 1.17
C ALA A 116 -0.75 -0.13 1.02
N ILE A 117 -0.71 -0.65 -0.22
CA ILE A 117 -0.24 -2.02 -0.49
C ILE A 117 1.27 -2.17 -0.29
N ILE A 118 2.05 -1.18 -0.69
CA ILE A 118 3.52 -1.24 -0.60
C ILE A 118 4.07 -0.72 0.74
N TYR A 119 3.27 0.00 1.52
CA TYR A 119 3.66 0.47 2.84
C TYR A 119 3.85 -0.71 3.80
N PRO A 120 4.92 -0.73 4.62
CA PRO A 120 5.17 -1.87 5.49
C PRO A 120 4.08 -2.04 6.56
N ASP A 121 3.62 -3.26 6.76
CA ASP A 121 2.65 -3.60 7.80
C ASP A 121 3.20 -3.37 9.21
N ILE A 122 4.51 -3.54 9.37
CA ILE A 122 5.23 -3.32 10.62
C ILE A 122 6.30 -2.26 10.39
N VAL A 123 6.17 -1.14 11.08
CA VAL A 123 7.15 -0.06 11.05
C VAL A 123 8.21 -0.29 12.11
N LYS A 124 9.46 -0.43 11.68
CA LYS A 124 10.63 -0.56 12.55
C LYS A 124 11.72 0.41 12.12
N CYS A 125 12.42 1.02 13.09
CA CYS A 125 13.60 1.82 12.81
C CYS A 125 14.78 0.95 12.40
N ASN A 126 15.67 1.47 11.56
CA ASN A 126 16.67 0.65 10.88
C ASN A 126 17.87 0.23 11.73
N ASN A 127 18.28 0.93 12.81
CA ASN A 127 19.58 0.63 13.41
C ASN A 127 19.70 0.70 14.93
N ASP A 128 18.79 1.36 15.66
CA ASP A 128 18.95 1.62 17.09
C ASP A 128 17.79 1.06 17.92
N CYS A 129 16.95 0.30 17.28
CA CYS A 129 15.91 -0.43 17.95
C CYS A 129 16.55 -1.63 18.64
N LEU A 130 17.05 -1.42 19.85
CA LEU A 130 17.33 -2.52 20.74
C LEU A 130 16.01 -3.26 20.90
N GLU A 131 15.90 -4.41 20.27
CA GLU A 131 14.92 -5.40 20.71
C GLU A 131 15.22 -5.55 22.20
N GLU A 132 14.31 -5.07 23.05
CA GLU A 132 14.39 -5.50 24.42
C GLU A 132 14.45 -7.01 24.34
N PRO A 133 15.51 -7.65 24.88
CA PRO A 133 15.55 -9.09 24.92
C PRO A 133 14.22 -9.47 25.53
N HIS A 134 13.42 -10.25 24.82
CA HIS A 134 12.23 -10.84 25.41
C HIS A 134 12.68 -11.31 26.77
N PRO A 135 12.11 -10.82 27.89
CA PRO A 135 12.54 -11.29 29.18
C PRO A 135 12.51 -12.80 29.05
N GLU A 136 13.70 -13.41 29.15
CA GLU A 136 13.83 -14.85 29.14
C GLU A 136 12.66 -15.34 29.96
N GLU A 137 11.78 -16.10 29.35
CA GLU A 137 10.55 -16.57 29.97
C GLU A 137 10.94 -17.00 31.37
N GLN A 138 10.74 -16.10 32.35
CA GLN A 138 10.78 -16.53 33.71
C GLN A 138 9.65 -17.52 33.78
N GLU A 139 10.00 -18.81 33.76
CA GLU A 139 9.10 -19.97 33.77
C GLU A 139 8.00 -19.91 34.85
N LYS A 140 7.93 -18.79 35.56
CA LYS A 140 7.12 -18.64 36.78
C LYS A 140 5.67 -18.25 36.55
N ASN A 141 5.25 -17.82 35.37
CA ASN A 141 3.89 -17.34 35.17
C ASN A 141 3.27 -17.67 33.81
N LEU A 142 3.44 -18.90 33.33
CA LEU A 142 2.57 -19.37 32.26
C LEU A 142 1.17 -19.67 32.84
N PRO A 143 0.14 -18.87 32.56
CA PRO A 143 -1.18 -19.08 33.15
C PRO A 143 -1.80 -20.44 32.79
N PHE A 144 -1.26 -21.11 31.77
CA PHE A 144 -1.72 -22.42 31.32
C PHE A 144 -0.89 -23.61 31.82
N LYS A 145 0.21 -23.39 32.54
CA LYS A 145 1.00 -24.48 33.09
C LYS A 145 0.19 -25.33 34.06
N LYS A 146 -0.64 -24.70 34.87
CA LYS A 146 -1.56 -25.38 35.81
C LYS A 146 -2.63 -26.23 35.12
N ILE A 147 -3.04 -25.82 33.92
CA ILE A 147 -4.03 -26.58 33.14
C ILE A 147 -3.38 -27.81 32.51
N ARG A 148 -2.13 -27.70 32.07
CA ARG A 148 -1.37 -28.82 31.52
C ARG A 148 -1.15 -29.91 32.56
N ASP A 149 -0.85 -29.54 33.80
CA ASP A 149 -0.63 -30.46 34.91
C ASP A 149 -1.93 -31.14 35.38
N LEU A 150 -3.11 -30.65 34.98
CA LEU A 150 -4.41 -31.24 35.28
C LEU A 150 -4.94 -32.22 34.21
N ILE A 151 -4.26 -32.28 33.07
CA ILE A 151 -4.68 -33.14 31.92
C ILE A 151 -3.80 -34.42 31.84
N GLU A 152 -2.72 -34.48 32.59
CA GLU A 152 -1.93 -35.70 32.76
C GLU A 152 -2.51 -36.57 33.92
#